data_5c19d4d0ad5e13601aa804766e940ef3
#
_entry.id   5c19d4d0ad5e13601aa804766e940ef3
#
_cell.length_a   1.000
_cell.length_b   1.000
_cell.length_c   1.000
_cell.angle_alpha   90.00
_cell.angle_beta   90.00
_cell.angle_gamma   90.00
#
_symmetry.space_group_name_H-M   'P 1'
#
loop_
_entity.id
_entity.type
_entity.pdbx_description
1 polymer ?
#
loop_
_entity_poly.entity_id
_entity_poly.type
_entity_poly.pdbx_seq_one_letter_code
_entity_poly.pdbx_strand_id
1 'polypeptide(L)'
;MVFCTLGFAGFILWIVYLANTGGQSIFFDFIRSFPHGDKLGHLALFGFLTLLANFACGLKTISFRFFRMYLGAVLVLAFALIEELSQFFVVSRTLDAIDLLADVAGILVFSVLTYYIRLWKMKNESTQYR
;
A
#
# COMPACT_ATOMS: atom_id res chain seq x y z
N MET A 1 -11.63 7.52 -8.25
CA MET A 1 -10.38 7.01 -7.63
C MET A 1 -10.21 7.41 -6.17
N VAL A 2 -10.46 8.68 -5.81
CA VAL A 2 -10.30 9.14 -4.41
C VAL A 2 -11.18 8.34 -3.45
N PHE A 3 -12.46 8.13 -3.77
CA PHE A 3 -13.36 7.33 -2.92
C PHE A 3 -12.92 5.88 -2.78
N CYS A 4 -12.41 5.27 -3.85
CA CYS A 4 -11.86 3.90 -3.80
C CYS A 4 -10.63 3.84 -2.89
N THR A 5 -9.75 4.84 -2.99
CA THR A 5 -8.54 4.93 -2.16
C THR A 5 -8.89 5.11 -0.69
N LEU A 6 -9.82 6.02 -0.37
CA LEU A 6 -10.26 6.25 1.00
C LEU A 6 -11.02 5.04 1.57
N GLY A 7 -11.86 4.38 0.77
CA GLY A 7 -12.54 3.16 1.16
C GLY A 7 -11.58 2.01 1.46
N PHE A 8 -10.56 1.85 0.62
CA PHE A 8 -9.53 0.82 0.82
C PHE A 8 -8.62 1.13 2.02
N ALA A 9 -8.25 2.41 2.21
CA ALA A 9 -7.52 2.82 3.42
C ALA A 9 -8.34 2.56 4.69
N GLY A 10 -9.64 2.85 4.67
CA GLY A 10 -10.56 2.52 5.75
C GLY A 10 -10.64 1.01 6.01
N PHE A 11 -10.64 0.19 4.97
CA PHE A 11 -10.58 -1.27 5.10
C PHE A 11 -9.29 -1.73 5.80
N ILE A 12 -8.14 -1.17 5.42
CA ILE A 12 -6.86 -1.47 6.08
C ILE A 12 -6.93 -1.07 7.57
N LEU A 13 -7.42 0.11 7.89
CA LEU A 13 -7.58 0.56 9.28
C LEU A 13 -8.50 -0.38 10.08
N TRP A 14 -9.57 -0.88 9.46
CA TRP A 14 -10.45 -1.86 10.10
C TRP A 14 -9.73 -3.19 10.37
N ILE A 15 -8.94 -3.69 9.43
CA ILE A 15 -8.12 -4.90 9.60
C ILE A 15 -7.09 -4.70 10.72
N VAL A 16 -6.43 -3.55 10.77
CA VAL A 16 -5.48 -3.19 11.85
C VAL A 16 -6.19 -3.15 13.21
N TYR A 17 -7.37 -2.54 13.26
CA TYR A 17 -8.19 -2.53 14.48
C TYR A 17 -8.52 -3.95 14.96
N LEU A 18 -8.97 -4.82 14.08
CA LEU A 18 -9.24 -6.23 14.42
C LEU A 18 -7.99 -6.94 14.94
N ALA A 19 -6.85 -6.75 14.29
CA ALA A 19 -5.58 -7.34 14.72
C ALA A 19 -5.15 -6.85 16.11
N ASN A 20 -5.34 -5.55 16.39
CA ASN A 20 -4.96 -4.94 17.67
C ASN A 20 -5.89 -5.35 18.83
N THR A 21 -7.14 -5.66 18.53
CA THR A 21 -8.14 -6.07 19.54
C THR A 21 -8.29 -7.58 19.70
N GLY A 22 -7.48 -8.37 18.98
CA GLY A 22 -7.56 -9.83 18.98
C GLY A 22 -8.81 -10.36 18.26
N GLY A 23 -9.43 -9.55 17.40
CA GLY A 23 -10.57 -9.95 16.58
C GLY A 23 -10.20 -11.04 15.59
N GLN A 24 -11.18 -11.88 15.25
CA GLN A 24 -11.03 -12.91 14.23
C GLN A 24 -11.68 -12.48 12.93
N SER A 25 -11.07 -12.85 11.81
CA SER A 25 -11.58 -12.61 10.47
C SER A 25 -11.22 -13.77 9.56
N ILE A 26 -12.09 -14.11 8.62
CA ILE A 26 -11.81 -15.10 7.55
C ILE A 26 -10.56 -14.69 6.78
N PHE A 27 -10.32 -13.39 6.64
CA PHE A 27 -9.13 -12.84 6.00
C PHE A 27 -7.83 -13.24 6.74
N PHE A 28 -7.82 -13.20 8.07
CA PHE A 28 -6.66 -13.63 8.87
C PHE A 28 -6.43 -15.14 8.75
N ASP A 29 -7.48 -15.94 8.78
CA ASP A 29 -7.37 -17.39 8.63
C ASP A 29 -6.82 -17.76 7.25
N PHE A 30 -7.27 -17.08 6.20
CA PHE A 30 -6.76 -17.25 4.85
C PHE A 30 -5.27 -16.90 4.75
N ILE A 31 -4.86 -15.76 5.30
CA ILE A 31 -3.47 -15.31 5.27
C ILE A 31 -2.57 -16.24 6.08
N ARG A 32 -3.01 -16.72 7.25
CA ARG A 32 -2.27 -17.66 8.09
C ARG A 32 -2.11 -19.04 7.45
N SER A 33 -2.93 -19.41 6.48
CA SER A 33 -2.81 -20.68 5.76
C SER A 33 -1.57 -20.77 4.88
N PHE A 34 -0.91 -19.64 4.57
CA PHE A 34 0.31 -19.57 3.77
C PHE A 34 1.54 -19.31 4.65
N PRO A 35 2.70 -19.93 4.34
CA PRO A 35 3.97 -19.56 4.98
C PRO A 35 4.29 -18.08 4.64
N HIS A 36 4.59 -17.30 5.67
CA HIS A 36 4.82 -15.84 5.55
C HIS A 36 3.63 -15.06 4.95
N GLY A 37 2.39 -15.55 5.12
CA GLY A 37 1.19 -14.93 4.58
C GLY A 37 0.94 -13.52 5.13
N ASP A 38 1.31 -13.25 6.37
CA ASP A 38 1.27 -11.91 6.98
C ASP A 38 2.12 -10.90 6.20
N LYS A 39 3.35 -11.26 5.83
CA LYS A 39 4.25 -10.41 5.03
C LYS A 39 3.71 -10.18 3.62
N LEU A 40 3.18 -11.22 2.99
CA LEU A 40 2.51 -11.11 1.69
C LEU A 40 1.26 -10.22 1.78
N GLY A 41 0.52 -10.32 2.89
CA GLY A 41 -0.63 -9.45 3.17
C GLY A 41 -0.23 -7.98 3.23
N HIS A 42 0.81 -7.63 3.96
CA HIS A 42 1.36 -6.28 4.02
C HIS A 42 1.78 -5.77 2.63
N LEU A 43 2.59 -6.55 1.92
CA LEU A 43 3.03 -6.21 0.57
C LEU A 43 1.84 -5.95 -0.37
N ALA A 44 0.86 -6.83 -0.39
CA ALA A 44 -0.30 -6.73 -1.26
C ALA A 44 -1.21 -5.55 -0.89
N LEU A 45 -1.54 -5.38 0.40
CA LEU A 45 -2.44 -4.33 0.87
C LEU A 45 -1.84 -2.95 0.65
N PHE A 46 -0.62 -2.72 1.10
CA PHE A 46 0.04 -1.42 0.94
C PHE A 46 0.46 -1.15 -0.50
N GLY A 47 0.82 -2.19 -1.25
CA GLY A 47 1.06 -2.09 -2.68
C GLY A 47 -0.20 -1.66 -3.44
N PHE A 48 -1.31 -2.33 -3.23
CA PHE A 48 -2.57 -1.99 -3.89
C PHE A 48 -3.08 -0.60 -3.48
N LEU A 49 -2.97 -0.25 -2.20
CA LEU A 49 -3.28 1.11 -1.73
C LEU A 49 -2.42 2.15 -2.45
N THR A 50 -1.13 1.86 -2.66
CA THR A 50 -0.21 2.74 -3.40
C THR A 50 -0.68 2.95 -4.84
N LEU A 51 -1.08 1.88 -5.53
CA LEU A 51 -1.62 1.99 -6.89
C LEU A 51 -2.82 2.92 -6.93
N LEU A 52 -3.80 2.71 -6.05
CA LEU A 52 -5.00 3.54 -5.97
C LEU A 52 -4.65 5.00 -5.63
N ALA A 53 -3.77 5.22 -4.65
CA ALA A 53 -3.36 6.56 -4.23
C ALA A 53 -2.61 7.32 -5.33
N ASN A 54 -1.75 6.65 -6.08
CA ASN A 54 -1.03 7.24 -7.20
C ASN A 54 -1.99 7.78 -8.26
N PHE A 55 -3.02 7.00 -8.63
CA PHE A 55 -4.04 7.45 -9.56
C PHE A 55 -4.95 8.54 -8.96
N ALA A 56 -5.33 8.42 -7.70
CA ALA A 56 -6.14 9.42 -7.00
C ALA A 56 -5.43 10.78 -6.92
N CYS A 57 -4.11 10.79 -6.76
CA CYS A 57 -3.28 12.00 -6.75
C CYS A 57 -2.95 12.52 -8.17
N GLY A 58 -3.57 11.96 -9.21
CA GLY A 58 -3.35 12.38 -10.59
C GLY A 58 -1.93 12.10 -11.10
N LEU A 59 -1.28 11.06 -10.58
CA LEU A 59 0.08 10.66 -10.96
C LEU A 59 1.14 11.75 -10.70
N LYS A 60 0.85 12.69 -9.79
CA LYS A 60 1.81 13.71 -9.36
C LYS A 60 3.02 13.07 -8.71
N THR A 61 4.18 13.65 -8.95
CA THR A 61 5.45 13.19 -8.39
C THR A 61 6.09 14.28 -7.53
N ILE A 62 6.82 13.82 -6.50
CA ILE A 62 7.66 14.69 -5.67
C ILE A 62 9.12 14.34 -6.00
N SER A 63 9.92 15.36 -6.24
CA SER A 63 11.35 15.21 -6.46
C SER A 63 12.10 15.33 -5.13
N PHE A 64 12.85 14.32 -4.78
CA PHE A 64 13.85 14.35 -3.73
C PHE A 64 15.23 14.56 -4.35
N ARG A 65 16.22 14.85 -3.54
CA ARG A 65 17.58 15.17 -4.01
C ARG A 65 18.14 14.13 -4.99
N PHE A 66 17.86 12.85 -4.77
CA PHE A 66 18.45 11.75 -5.54
C PHE A 66 17.43 10.92 -6.33
N PHE A 67 16.13 11.10 -6.10
CA PHE A 67 15.09 10.28 -6.72
C PHE A 67 13.74 11.01 -6.78
N ARG A 68 12.83 10.46 -7.57
CA ARG A 68 11.44 10.90 -7.67
C ARG A 68 10.50 9.81 -7.20
N MET A 69 9.48 10.19 -6.46
CA MET A 69 8.40 9.30 -6.04
C MET A 69 7.03 9.88 -6.40
N TYR A 70 6.07 8.99 -6.66
CA TYR A 70 4.68 9.44 -6.75
C TYR A 70 4.19 9.97 -5.41
N LEU A 71 3.39 11.04 -5.45
CA LEU A 71 2.80 11.63 -4.25
C LEU A 71 1.97 10.60 -3.48
N GLY A 72 1.18 9.76 -4.19
CA GLY A 72 0.43 8.68 -3.58
C GLY A 72 1.31 7.69 -2.81
N ALA A 73 2.45 7.30 -3.38
CA ALA A 73 3.41 6.42 -2.73
C ALA A 73 3.99 7.04 -1.45
N VAL A 74 4.31 8.34 -1.46
CA VAL A 74 4.79 9.07 -0.27
C VAL A 74 3.74 9.09 0.83
N LEU A 75 2.48 9.35 0.49
CA LEU A 75 1.36 9.35 1.45
C LEU A 75 1.13 7.95 2.05
N VAL A 76 1.19 6.91 1.24
CA VAL A 76 1.05 5.52 1.71
C VAL A 76 2.23 5.12 2.58
N LEU A 77 3.45 5.53 2.23
CA LEU A 77 4.63 5.28 3.07
C LEU A 77 4.48 5.95 4.45
N ALA A 78 4.01 7.19 4.50
CA ALA A 78 3.73 7.87 5.76
C ALA A 78 2.66 7.12 6.57
N PHE A 79 1.61 6.65 5.92
CA PHE A 79 0.56 5.86 6.55
C PHE A 79 1.10 4.52 7.11
N ALA A 80 1.93 3.80 6.35
CA ALA A 80 2.57 2.56 6.80
C ALA A 80 3.45 2.79 8.03
N LEU A 81 4.25 3.86 8.02
CA LEU A 81 5.09 4.22 9.18
C LEU A 81 4.25 4.53 10.42
N ILE A 82 3.16 5.28 10.27
CA ILE A 82 2.26 5.61 11.38
C ILE A 82 1.58 4.34 11.91
N GLU A 83 1.14 3.46 11.02
CA GLU A 83 0.53 2.18 11.39
C GLU A 83 1.51 1.33 12.19
N GLU A 84 2.71 1.12 11.69
CA GLU A 84 3.73 0.32 12.35
C GLU A 84 4.16 0.92 13.70
N LEU A 85 4.35 2.24 13.78
CA LEU A 85 4.66 2.92 15.03
C LEU A 85 3.52 2.84 16.03
N SER A 86 2.27 2.82 15.58
CA SER A 86 1.11 2.67 16.46
C SER A 86 1.09 1.32 17.19
N GLN A 87 1.68 0.29 16.61
CA GLN A 87 1.78 -1.05 17.21
C GLN A 87 2.66 -1.05 18.46
N PHE A 88 3.59 -0.12 18.59
CA PHE A 88 4.41 0.05 19.80
C PHE A 88 3.57 0.32 21.04
N PHE A 89 2.40 0.95 20.90
CA PHE A 89 1.49 1.27 22.01
C PHE A 89 0.49 0.15 22.33
N VAL A 90 0.51 -0.95 21.58
CA VAL A 90 -0.40 -2.09 21.75
C VAL A 90 0.35 -3.25 22.40
N VAL A 91 -0.06 -3.62 23.61
CA VAL A 91 0.62 -4.66 24.42
C VAL A 91 0.64 -6.03 23.72
N SER A 92 -0.39 -6.35 22.93
CA SER A 92 -0.50 -7.63 22.21
C SER A 92 0.28 -7.68 20.88
N ARG A 93 0.90 -6.57 20.48
CA ARG A 93 1.61 -6.45 19.21
C ARG A 93 3.07 -6.10 19.45
N THR A 94 3.92 -6.68 18.61
CA THR A 94 5.35 -6.34 18.55
C THR A 94 5.62 -5.58 17.27
N LEU A 95 6.38 -4.49 17.37
CA LEU A 95 6.88 -3.76 16.20
C LEU A 95 7.78 -4.69 15.38
N ASP A 96 7.40 -4.96 14.15
CA ASP A 96 8.12 -5.86 13.25
C ASP A 96 8.69 -5.10 12.06
N ALA A 97 9.98 -4.86 12.07
CA ALA A 97 10.67 -4.19 10.97
C ALA A 97 10.53 -4.95 9.63
N ILE A 98 10.28 -6.26 9.66
CA ILE A 98 10.07 -7.06 8.45
C ILE A 98 8.71 -6.74 7.82
N ASP A 99 7.67 -6.47 8.62
CA ASP A 99 6.38 -6.01 8.13
C ASP A 99 6.51 -4.67 7.42
N LEU A 100 7.24 -3.74 8.01
CA LEU A 100 7.54 -2.46 7.37
C LEU A 100 8.34 -2.63 6.07
N LEU A 101 9.29 -3.54 6.02
CA LEU A 101 10.02 -3.87 4.78
C LEU A 101 9.09 -4.45 3.72
N ALA A 102 8.12 -5.27 4.09
CA ALA A 102 7.10 -5.79 3.18
C ALA A 102 6.21 -4.67 2.63
N ASP A 103 5.81 -3.71 3.47
CA ASP A 103 5.06 -2.54 3.05
C ASP A 103 5.85 -1.69 2.04
N VAL A 104 7.12 -1.40 2.34
CA VAL A 104 8.01 -0.65 1.44
C VAL A 104 8.20 -1.39 0.11
N ALA A 105 8.40 -2.70 0.15
CA ALA A 105 8.52 -3.52 -1.06
C ALA A 105 7.24 -3.44 -1.91
N GLY A 106 6.06 -3.54 -1.29
CA GLY A 106 4.78 -3.36 -1.96
C GLY A 106 4.63 -1.98 -2.59
N ILE A 107 4.97 -0.92 -1.86
CA ILE A 107 4.95 0.46 -2.34
C ILE A 107 5.85 0.62 -3.57
N LEU A 108 7.06 0.09 -3.54
CA LEU A 108 8.01 0.18 -4.66
C LEU A 108 7.52 -0.61 -5.88
N VAL A 109 7.11 -1.86 -5.70
CA VAL A 109 6.61 -2.73 -6.78
C VAL A 109 5.41 -2.10 -7.48
N PHE A 110 4.44 -1.64 -6.72
CA PHE A 110 3.22 -1.04 -7.28
C PHE A 110 3.44 0.38 -7.82
N SER A 111 4.45 1.10 -7.37
CA SER A 111 4.88 2.36 -8.00
C SER A 111 5.48 2.10 -9.38
N VAL A 112 6.30 1.06 -9.53
CA VAL A 112 6.82 0.61 -10.82
C VAL A 112 5.67 0.16 -11.73
N LEU A 113 4.72 -0.60 -11.20
CA LEU A 113 3.52 -1.00 -11.95
C LEU A 113 2.70 0.22 -12.41
N THR A 114 2.52 1.22 -11.56
CA THR A 114 1.87 2.49 -11.92
C THR A 114 2.56 3.15 -13.12
N TYR A 115 3.87 3.19 -13.11
CA TYR A 115 4.67 3.75 -14.20
C TYR A 115 4.44 3.01 -15.53
N TYR A 116 4.45 1.68 -15.52
CA TYR A 116 4.20 0.88 -16.73
C TYR A 116 2.76 1.02 -17.23
N ILE A 117 1.77 1.05 -16.35
CA ILE A 117 0.36 1.28 -16.73
C ILE A 117 0.22 2.65 -17.41
N ARG A 118 0.87 3.68 -16.85
CA ARG A 118 0.89 5.02 -17.46
C ARG A 118 1.48 5.00 -18.87
N LEU A 119 2.64 4.36 -19.05
CA LEU A 119 3.28 4.25 -20.37
C LEU A 119 2.39 3.53 -21.40
N TRP A 120 1.79 2.41 -20.97
CA TRP A 120 0.89 1.65 -21.83
C TRP A 120 -0.33 2.48 -22.26
N LYS A 121 -0.91 3.23 -21.34
CA LYS A 121 -2.05 4.10 -21.62
C LYS A 121 -1.69 5.20 -22.62
N MET A 122 -0.57 5.88 -22.43
CA MET A 122 -0.07 6.91 -23.36
C MET A 122 0.17 6.35 -24.76
N LYS A 123 0.73 5.14 -24.87
CA LYS A 123 0.97 4.48 -26.16
C LYS A 123 -0.34 4.19 -26.90
N ASN A 124 -1.34 3.71 -26.21
CA ASN A 124 -2.65 3.40 -26.81
C ASN A 124 -3.39 4.66 -27.28
N GLU A 125 -3.33 5.74 -26.50
CA GLU A 125 -3.92 7.02 -26.89
C GLU A 125 -3.26 7.59 -28.16
N SER A 126 -1.94 7.53 -28.28
CA SER A 126 -1.22 8.00 -29.47
C SER A 126 -1.53 7.20 -30.74
N THR A 127 -1.93 5.94 -30.59
CA THR A 127 -2.31 5.09 -31.72
C THR A 127 -3.72 5.39 -32.23
N GLN A 128 -4.60 5.88 -31.36
CA GLN A 128 -5.99 6.16 -31.70
C GLN A 128 -6.16 7.46 -32.51
N TYR A 129 -5.17 8.36 -32.48
CA TYR A 129 -5.15 9.62 -33.23
C TYR A 129 -4.39 9.56 -34.56
N ARG A 130 -3.97 8.40 -34.98
CA ARG A 130 -3.35 8.13 -36.29
C ARG A 130 -4.31 7.42 -37.21
#